data_7568aca21b32fb0cde5b4f166ac05084
#
_entry.id   7568aca21b32fb0cde5b4f166ac05084
#
_cell.length_a   1.000
_cell.length_b   1.000
_cell.length_c   1.000
_cell.angle_alpha   90.00
_cell.angle_beta   90.00
_cell.angle_gamma   90.00
#
_symmetry.space_group_name_H-M   'P 1'
#
loop_
_entity.id
_entity.type
_entity.pdbx_description
1 polymer ?
#
loop_
_entity_poly.entity_id
_entity_poly.type
_entity_poly.pdbx_seq_one_letter_code
_entity_poly.pdbx_strand_id
1 'polypeptide(L)'
;MIDSLVNGIKGFLMAPSEAFVKTREKSLGAAYQYYVALLVIFTVLLGIVMVTMGMVTFTTMLSKLAVIPIVGGVMAGAAANFGGFIIALNVFLAYLVFLALLIGIFVIGLVAHIFVLLMGGEKGVEQTVKTTMYASTPALLLGWIPYIGILGFIWSLVLLVLGVKENHGMVLGYAVLVVLIPIILYIILVGLGSAVIIAFMGAFAGLIPKVFM
;
A
#
# COMPACT_ATOMS: atom_id res chain seq x y z
N MET A 1 7.49 -16.67 -19.10
CA MET A 1 6.90 -15.60 -18.29
C MET A 1 6.98 -15.89 -16.78
N ILE A 2 6.52 -17.04 -16.31
CA ILE A 2 6.59 -17.42 -14.87
C ILE A 2 8.03 -17.47 -14.37
N ASP A 3 8.93 -18.14 -15.10
CA ASP A 3 10.35 -18.25 -14.70
C ASP A 3 11.03 -16.88 -14.59
N SER A 4 10.72 -15.96 -15.50
CA SER A 4 11.25 -14.59 -15.43
C SER A 4 10.72 -13.81 -14.21
N LEU A 5 9.47 -14.02 -13.85
CA LEU A 5 8.86 -13.44 -12.63
C LEU A 5 9.53 -14.00 -11.37
N VAL A 6 9.65 -15.33 -11.26
CA VAL A 6 10.27 -16.01 -10.12
C VAL A 6 11.74 -15.61 -9.96
N ASN A 7 12.49 -15.55 -11.05
CA ASN A 7 13.89 -15.11 -11.04
C ASN A 7 14.02 -13.64 -10.64
N GLY A 8 13.08 -12.78 -11.08
CA GLY A 8 13.00 -11.40 -10.64
C GLY A 8 12.78 -11.29 -9.13
N ILE A 9 11.77 -12.00 -8.60
CA ILE A 9 11.48 -12.04 -7.16
C ILE A 9 12.72 -12.47 -6.36
N LYS A 10 13.35 -13.60 -6.74
CA LYS A 10 14.56 -14.08 -6.06
C LYS A 10 15.69 -13.06 -6.12
N GLY A 11 15.90 -12.43 -7.28
CA GLY A 11 16.92 -11.41 -7.44
C GLY A 11 16.73 -10.22 -6.50
N PHE A 12 15.52 -9.65 -6.45
CA PHE A 12 15.22 -8.50 -5.59
C PHE A 12 15.21 -8.83 -4.10
N LEU A 13 14.91 -10.07 -3.71
CA LEU A 13 14.94 -10.47 -2.30
C LEU A 13 16.34 -10.83 -1.81
N MET A 14 17.18 -11.48 -2.65
CA MET A 14 18.46 -12.07 -2.21
C MET A 14 19.70 -11.28 -2.65
N ALA A 15 19.64 -10.61 -3.80
CA ALA A 15 20.75 -9.86 -4.39
C ALA A 15 20.26 -8.56 -5.04
N PRO A 16 19.68 -7.62 -4.26
CA PRO A 16 18.97 -6.47 -4.80
C PRO A 16 19.83 -5.55 -5.68
N SER A 17 21.04 -5.23 -5.28
CA SER A 17 21.94 -4.38 -6.08
C SER A 17 22.23 -4.98 -7.47
N GLU A 18 22.52 -6.27 -7.52
CA GLU A 18 22.71 -6.97 -8.82
C GLU A 18 21.42 -7.01 -9.65
N ALA A 19 20.27 -7.22 -9.00
CA ALA A 19 18.98 -7.24 -9.68
C ALA A 19 18.67 -5.88 -10.32
N PHE A 20 18.92 -4.76 -9.62
CA PHE A 20 18.76 -3.43 -10.18
C PHE A 20 19.71 -3.16 -11.35
N VAL A 21 20.96 -3.57 -11.26
CA VAL A 21 21.91 -3.45 -12.38
C VAL A 21 21.43 -4.24 -13.60
N LYS A 22 21.00 -5.49 -13.42
CA LYS A 22 20.46 -6.36 -14.49
C LYS A 22 19.17 -5.83 -15.14
N THR A 23 18.36 -5.09 -14.37
CA THR A 23 17.07 -4.56 -14.86
C THR A 23 17.15 -3.12 -15.37
N ARG A 24 18.29 -2.46 -15.22
CA ARG A 24 18.52 -1.06 -15.62
C ARG A 24 18.14 -0.79 -17.09
N GLU A 25 18.54 -1.68 -17.98
CA GLU A 25 18.32 -1.56 -19.42
C GLU A 25 16.93 -2.05 -19.89
N LYS A 26 16.14 -2.64 -18.99
CA LYS A 26 14.78 -3.06 -19.34
C LYS A 26 13.88 -1.85 -19.55
N SER A 27 12.93 -1.99 -20.48
CA SER A 27 11.93 -0.95 -20.75
C SER A 27 11.00 -0.72 -19.57
N LEU A 28 10.38 0.46 -19.48
CA LEU A 28 9.33 0.77 -18.51
C LEU A 28 8.17 -0.22 -18.61
N GLY A 29 7.79 -0.62 -19.84
CA GLY A 29 6.73 -1.61 -20.05
C GLY A 29 7.06 -2.98 -19.43
N ALA A 30 8.31 -3.44 -19.50
CA ALA A 30 8.73 -4.69 -18.86
C ALA A 30 8.69 -4.59 -17.32
N ALA A 31 9.09 -3.46 -16.75
CA ALA A 31 8.99 -3.21 -15.31
C ALA A 31 7.53 -3.15 -14.85
N TYR A 32 6.68 -2.48 -15.62
CA TYR A 32 5.25 -2.39 -15.34
C TYR A 32 4.55 -3.76 -15.42
N GLN A 33 4.84 -4.58 -16.42
CA GLN A 33 4.30 -5.94 -16.52
C GLN A 33 4.69 -6.79 -15.30
N TYR A 34 5.96 -6.70 -14.85
CA TYR A 34 6.42 -7.36 -13.64
C TYR A 34 5.65 -6.89 -12.41
N TYR A 35 5.51 -5.57 -12.24
CA TYR A 35 4.78 -4.96 -11.15
C TYR A 35 3.30 -5.38 -11.13
N VAL A 36 2.62 -5.30 -12.28
CA VAL A 36 1.20 -5.67 -12.42
C VAL A 36 0.98 -7.15 -12.10
N ALA A 37 1.88 -8.03 -12.53
CA ALA A 37 1.78 -9.46 -12.20
C ALA A 37 1.80 -9.71 -10.68
N LEU A 38 2.70 -9.03 -9.95
CA LEU A 38 2.73 -9.09 -8.49
C LEU A 38 1.52 -8.41 -7.84
N LEU A 39 1.09 -7.28 -8.39
CA LEU A 39 -0.08 -6.54 -7.90
C LEU A 39 -1.37 -7.37 -7.99
N VAL A 40 -1.57 -8.12 -9.07
CA VAL A 40 -2.71 -9.03 -9.21
C VAL A 40 -2.68 -10.10 -8.11
N ILE A 41 -1.53 -10.74 -7.90
CA ILE A 41 -1.37 -11.75 -6.83
C ILE A 41 -1.67 -11.12 -5.46
N PHE A 42 -1.06 -9.96 -5.18
CA PHE A 42 -1.26 -9.21 -3.95
C PHE A 42 -2.74 -8.91 -3.69
N THR A 43 -3.45 -8.35 -4.68
CA THR A 43 -4.83 -7.91 -4.49
C THR A 43 -5.82 -9.07 -4.39
N VAL A 44 -5.57 -10.19 -5.06
CA VAL A 44 -6.36 -11.41 -4.88
C VAL A 44 -6.21 -11.95 -3.45
N LEU A 45 -4.97 -12.07 -2.96
CA LEU A 45 -4.69 -12.54 -1.61
C LEU A 45 -5.22 -11.57 -0.54
N LEU A 46 -5.03 -10.27 -0.76
CA LEU A 46 -5.60 -9.21 0.11
C LEU A 46 -7.13 -9.30 0.15
N GLY A 47 -7.79 -9.48 -1.01
CA GLY A 47 -9.24 -9.63 -1.09
C GLY A 47 -9.75 -10.83 -0.30
N ILE A 48 -9.08 -11.97 -0.36
CA ILE A 48 -9.39 -13.16 0.44
C ILE A 48 -9.30 -12.84 1.94
N VAL A 49 -8.23 -12.17 2.37
CA VAL A 49 -8.04 -11.77 3.77
C VAL A 49 -9.13 -10.78 4.20
N MET A 50 -9.40 -9.75 3.39
CA MET A 50 -10.44 -8.74 3.69
C MET A 50 -11.82 -9.37 3.84
N VAL A 51 -12.22 -10.26 2.93
CA VAL A 51 -13.50 -10.99 3.01
C VAL A 51 -13.56 -11.84 4.26
N THR A 52 -12.51 -12.61 4.55
CA THR A 52 -12.46 -13.50 5.72
C THR A 52 -12.55 -12.71 7.02
N MET A 53 -11.73 -11.66 7.18
CA MET A 53 -11.74 -10.81 8.37
C MET A 53 -13.05 -10.03 8.52
N GLY A 54 -13.60 -9.53 7.41
CA GLY A 54 -14.91 -8.85 7.37
C GLY A 54 -16.04 -9.76 7.84
N MET A 55 -16.08 -11.00 7.36
CA MET A 55 -17.09 -12.00 7.77
C MET A 55 -16.93 -12.40 9.24
N VAL A 56 -15.70 -12.63 9.73
CA VAL A 56 -15.43 -12.94 11.13
C VAL A 56 -15.88 -11.79 12.03
N THR A 57 -15.56 -10.55 11.68
CA THR A 57 -15.98 -9.38 12.44
C THR A 57 -17.50 -9.25 12.48
N PHE A 58 -18.14 -9.39 11.31
CA PHE A 58 -19.60 -9.31 11.18
C PHE A 58 -20.33 -10.36 12.00
N THR A 59 -19.93 -11.65 11.89
CA THR A 59 -20.56 -12.73 12.67
C THR A 59 -20.32 -12.59 14.17
N THR A 60 -19.15 -12.10 14.58
CA THR A 60 -18.84 -11.80 15.99
C THR A 60 -19.72 -10.68 16.53
N MET A 61 -19.96 -9.61 15.76
CA MET A 61 -20.90 -8.54 16.16
C MET A 61 -22.32 -9.07 16.27
N LEU A 62 -22.78 -9.86 15.31
CA LEU A 62 -24.13 -10.45 15.36
C LEU A 62 -24.31 -11.36 16.57
N SER A 63 -23.34 -12.20 16.90
CA SER A 63 -23.43 -13.11 18.06
C SER A 63 -23.57 -12.34 19.39
N LYS A 64 -22.92 -11.19 19.52
CA LYS A 64 -23.05 -10.32 20.70
C LYS A 64 -24.44 -9.68 20.80
N LEU A 65 -25.05 -9.31 19.68
CA LEU A 65 -26.39 -8.72 19.63
C LEU A 65 -27.50 -9.77 19.81
N ALA A 66 -27.27 -11.01 19.38
CA ALA A 66 -28.18 -12.13 19.50
C ALA A 66 -28.52 -12.54 20.96
N VAL A 67 -27.72 -12.09 21.93
CA VAL A 67 -27.98 -12.28 23.37
C VAL A 67 -29.28 -11.55 23.82
N ILE A 68 -29.74 -10.56 23.07
CA ILE A 68 -30.97 -9.84 23.33
C ILE A 68 -32.14 -10.61 22.69
N PRO A 69 -33.11 -11.20 23.46
CA PRO A 69 -34.10 -12.16 22.94
C PRO A 69 -34.95 -11.64 21.78
N ILE A 70 -35.33 -10.36 21.80
CA ILE A 70 -36.14 -9.72 20.75
C ILE A 70 -35.30 -9.50 19.45
N VAL A 71 -33.99 -9.27 19.61
CA VAL A 71 -33.09 -8.93 18.52
C VAL A 71 -32.56 -10.18 17.82
N GLY A 72 -32.44 -11.32 18.54
CA GLY A 72 -31.84 -12.55 18.03
C GLY A 72 -32.56 -13.12 16.80
N GLY A 73 -33.90 -13.13 16.78
CA GLY A 73 -34.70 -13.62 15.64
C GLY A 73 -34.58 -12.71 14.40
N VAL A 74 -34.57 -11.40 14.59
CA VAL A 74 -34.38 -10.42 13.51
C VAL A 74 -32.95 -10.51 12.94
N MET A 75 -31.95 -10.72 13.82
CA MET A 75 -30.55 -10.82 13.42
C MET A 75 -30.22 -12.08 12.61
N ALA A 76 -30.91 -13.22 12.88
CA ALA A 76 -30.74 -14.43 12.08
C ALA A 76 -31.17 -14.24 10.63
N GLY A 77 -32.29 -13.52 10.40
CA GLY A 77 -32.74 -13.14 9.04
C GLY A 77 -31.82 -12.10 8.38
N ALA A 78 -31.33 -11.13 9.17
CA ALA A 78 -30.40 -10.12 8.69
C ALA A 78 -29.04 -10.72 8.29
N ALA A 79 -28.54 -11.73 9.02
CA ALA A 79 -27.25 -12.38 8.76
C ALA A 79 -27.16 -12.92 7.32
N ALA A 80 -28.23 -13.55 6.82
CA ALA A 80 -28.25 -14.10 5.46
C ALA A 80 -28.17 -13.01 4.38
N ASN A 81 -28.85 -11.88 4.60
CA ASN A 81 -28.93 -10.79 3.62
C ASN A 81 -27.69 -9.88 3.67
N PHE A 82 -27.16 -9.56 4.87
CA PHE A 82 -25.99 -8.69 5.02
C PHE A 82 -24.66 -9.40 4.75
N GLY A 83 -24.58 -10.74 4.89
CA GLY A 83 -23.35 -11.50 4.58
C GLY A 83 -22.90 -11.32 3.15
N GLY A 84 -23.81 -11.42 2.19
CA GLY A 84 -23.52 -11.16 0.76
C GLY A 84 -23.04 -9.72 0.50
N PHE A 85 -23.66 -8.74 1.16
CA PHE A 85 -23.24 -7.34 1.07
C PHE A 85 -21.82 -7.13 1.62
N ILE A 86 -21.47 -7.72 2.77
CA ILE A 86 -20.13 -7.63 3.35
C ILE A 86 -19.08 -8.22 2.38
N ILE A 87 -19.37 -9.37 1.78
CA ILE A 87 -18.48 -9.97 0.77
C ILE A 87 -18.29 -9.02 -0.42
N ALA A 88 -19.39 -8.55 -1.00
CA ALA A 88 -19.36 -7.65 -2.15
C ALA A 88 -18.58 -6.35 -1.85
N LEU A 89 -18.80 -5.77 -0.67
CA LEU A 89 -18.09 -4.55 -0.23
C LEU A 89 -16.58 -4.79 -0.12
N ASN A 90 -16.14 -5.90 0.50
CA ASN A 90 -14.72 -6.19 0.65
C ASN A 90 -14.05 -6.50 -0.69
N VAL A 91 -14.72 -7.22 -1.60
CA VAL A 91 -14.24 -7.44 -2.97
C VAL A 91 -14.11 -6.11 -3.72
N PHE A 92 -15.10 -5.24 -3.60
CA PHE A 92 -15.07 -3.91 -4.20
C PHE A 92 -13.93 -3.05 -3.64
N LEU A 93 -13.71 -3.07 -2.32
CA LEU A 93 -12.58 -2.35 -1.70
C LEU A 93 -11.23 -2.90 -2.17
N ALA A 94 -11.07 -4.23 -2.29
CA ALA A 94 -9.85 -4.83 -2.85
C ALA A 94 -9.61 -4.39 -4.29
N TYR A 95 -10.68 -4.29 -5.10
CA TYR A 95 -10.60 -3.76 -6.46
C TYR A 95 -10.19 -2.28 -6.49
N LEU A 96 -10.72 -1.45 -5.58
CA LEU A 96 -10.28 -0.05 -5.46
C LEU A 96 -8.80 0.06 -5.07
N VAL A 97 -8.32 -0.81 -4.17
CA VAL A 97 -6.89 -0.88 -3.82
C VAL A 97 -6.06 -1.25 -5.06
N PHE A 98 -6.50 -2.22 -5.86
CA PHE A 98 -5.85 -2.57 -7.12
C PHE A 98 -5.71 -1.35 -8.04
N LEU A 99 -6.81 -0.63 -8.30
CA LEU A 99 -6.78 0.55 -9.16
C LEU A 99 -5.89 1.67 -8.59
N ALA A 100 -5.98 1.89 -7.28
CA ALA A 100 -5.18 2.91 -6.61
C ALA A 100 -3.67 2.61 -6.71
N LEU A 101 -3.26 1.36 -6.52
CA LEU A 101 -1.87 0.96 -6.63
C LEU A 101 -1.40 0.91 -8.09
N LEU A 102 -2.27 0.51 -9.03
CA LEU A 102 -1.97 0.48 -10.46
C LEU A 102 -1.54 1.85 -11.00
N ILE A 103 -2.19 2.91 -10.52
CA ILE A 103 -1.89 4.30 -10.90
C ILE A 103 -0.89 4.91 -9.92
N GLY A 104 -1.06 4.64 -8.63
CA GLY A 104 -0.27 5.23 -7.54
C GLY A 104 1.24 4.97 -7.65
N ILE A 105 1.65 3.86 -8.27
CA ILE A 105 3.08 3.56 -8.47
C ILE A 105 3.78 4.64 -9.31
N PHE A 106 3.09 5.21 -10.29
CA PHE A 106 3.62 6.31 -11.10
C PHE A 106 3.73 7.60 -10.27
N VAL A 107 2.72 7.88 -9.44
CA VAL A 107 2.72 9.05 -8.56
C VAL A 107 3.88 8.95 -7.56
N ILE A 108 4.05 7.79 -6.92
CA ILE A 108 5.17 7.54 -5.98
C ILE A 108 6.51 7.69 -6.71
N GLY A 109 6.65 7.12 -7.90
CA GLY A 109 7.86 7.25 -8.71
C GLY A 109 8.16 8.69 -9.12
N LEU A 110 7.14 9.48 -9.47
CA LEU A 110 7.29 10.91 -9.79
C LEU A 110 7.70 11.72 -8.57
N VAL A 111 7.06 11.50 -7.43
CA VAL A 111 7.43 12.16 -6.16
C VAL A 111 8.87 11.81 -5.79
N ALA A 112 9.24 10.53 -5.83
CA ALA A 112 10.62 10.10 -5.56
C ALA A 112 11.60 10.78 -6.54
N HIS A 113 11.23 10.95 -7.82
CA HIS A 113 12.08 11.57 -8.83
C HIS A 113 12.38 13.05 -8.53
N ILE A 114 11.43 13.80 -7.97
CA ILE A 114 11.67 15.19 -7.52
C ILE A 114 12.84 15.21 -6.52
N PHE A 115 12.84 14.30 -5.55
CA PHE A 115 13.93 14.23 -4.56
C PHE A 115 15.23 13.68 -5.14
N VAL A 116 15.15 12.78 -6.16
CA VAL A 116 16.33 12.34 -6.92
C VAL A 116 17.00 13.55 -7.58
N LEU A 117 16.25 14.42 -8.25
CA LEU A 117 16.77 15.63 -8.88
C LEU A 117 17.36 16.60 -7.84
N LEU A 118 16.67 16.81 -6.72
CA LEU A 118 17.15 17.69 -5.64
C LEU A 118 18.46 17.18 -5.02
N MET A 119 18.70 15.88 -5.04
CA MET A 119 19.92 15.24 -4.50
C MET A 119 21.00 14.99 -5.58
N GLY A 120 20.83 15.54 -6.79
CA GLY A 120 21.83 15.49 -7.87
C GLY A 120 21.82 14.20 -8.70
N GLY A 121 20.69 13.46 -8.75
CA GLY A 121 20.54 12.33 -9.66
C GLY A 121 20.33 12.79 -11.09
N GLU A 122 21.06 12.21 -12.06
CA GLU A 122 21.08 12.65 -13.45
C GLU A 122 20.22 11.79 -14.40
N LYS A 123 19.77 10.62 -13.94
CA LYS A 123 18.96 9.72 -14.78
C LYS A 123 17.52 10.18 -14.85
N GLY A 124 16.87 9.95 -16.00
CA GLY A 124 15.51 10.38 -16.25
C GLY A 124 14.45 9.75 -15.34
N VAL A 125 13.26 10.36 -15.32
CA VAL A 125 12.11 9.94 -14.50
C VAL A 125 11.73 8.47 -14.73
N GLU A 126 11.85 7.99 -15.96
CA GLU A 126 11.59 6.58 -16.29
C GLU A 126 12.39 5.63 -15.41
N GLN A 127 13.66 5.95 -15.15
CA GLN A 127 14.52 5.10 -14.32
C GLN A 127 14.06 5.08 -12.87
N THR A 128 13.61 6.22 -12.33
CA THR A 128 13.06 6.26 -10.96
C THR A 128 11.76 5.47 -10.86
N VAL A 129 10.86 5.63 -11.82
CA VAL A 129 9.57 4.90 -11.85
C VAL A 129 9.81 3.39 -11.95
N LYS A 130 10.72 2.93 -12.83
CA LYS A 130 11.11 1.51 -12.89
C LYS A 130 11.67 1.02 -11.55
N THR A 131 12.54 1.81 -10.93
CA THR A 131 13.11 1.52 -9.61
C THR A 131 12.01 1.31 -8.56
N THR A 132 11.02 2.20 -8.52
CA THR A 132 9.89 2.12 -7.58
C THR A 132 9.05 0.84 -7.82
N MET A 133 8.81 0.49 -9.09
CA MET A 133 8.08 -0.74 -9.45
C MET A 133 8.79 -2.00 -8.94
N TYR A 134 10.10 -2.11 -9.16
CA TYR A 134 10.88 -3.25 -8.70
C TYR A 134 11.05 -3.25 -7.17
N ALA A 135 11.25 -2.09 -6.56
CA ALA A 135 11.40 -1.97 -5.12
C ALA A 135 10.14 -2.38 -4.33
N SER A 136 8.94 -2.29 -4.93
CA SER A 136 7.70 -2.72 -4.29
C SER A 136 7.53 -4.25 -4.18
N THR A 137 8.47 -5.05 -4.72
CA THR A 137 8.40 -6.52 -4.70
C THR A 137 8.10 -7.11 -3.31
N PRO A 138 8.84 -6.79 -2.23
CA PRO A 138 8.55 -7.37 -0.91
C PRO A 138 7.21 -6.92 -0.33
N ALA A 139 6.81 -5.67 -0.54
CA ALA A 139 5.52 -5.16 -0.09
C ALA A 139 4.36 -5.88 -0.78
N LEU A 140 4.46 -6.16 -2.09
CA LEU A 140 3.44 -6.90 -2.83
C LEU A 140 3.42 -8.40 -2.49
N LEU A 141 4.54 -8.98 -2.08
CA LEU A 141 4.59 -10.39 -1.68
C LEU A 141 4.08 -10.63 -0.26
N LEU A 142 4.34 -9.72 0.67
CA LEU A 142 4.06 -9.91 2.10
C LEU A 142 2.97 -9.00 2.64
N GLY A 143 2.68 -7.88 1.97
CA GLY A 143 1.81 -6.81 2.47
C GLY A 143 0.34 -7.21 2.69
N TRP A 144 -0.12 -8.30 2.08
CA TRP A 144 -1.46 -8.86 2.30
C TRP A 144 -1.58 -9.66 3.60
N ILE A 145 -0.45 -10.04 4.22
CA ILE A 145 -0.42 -10.83 5.46
C ILE A 145 -0.50 -9.86 6.64
N PRO A 146 -1.55 -9.92 7.49
CA PRO A 146 -1.66 -9.08 8.67
C PRO A 146 -0.41 -9.18 9.56
N TYR A 147 0.05 -8.05 10.08
CA TYR A 147 1.26 -7.87 10.91
C TYR A 147 2.58 -8.13 10.18
N ILE A 148 2.70 -9.20 9.37
CA ILE A 148 3.92 -9.52 8.62
C ILE A 148 4.14 -8.51 7.47
N GLY A 149 3.06 -7.97 6.92
CA GLY A 149 3.10 -7.00 5.81
C GLY A 149 4.00 -5.80 6.08
N ILE A 150 4.12 -5.37 7.34
CA ILE A 150 5.01 -4.25 7.73
C ILE A 150 6.48 -4.55 7.39
N LEU A 151 6.92 -5.81 7.52
CA LEU A 151 8.28 -6.22 7.14
C LEU A 151 8.49 -6.11 5.63
N GLY A 152 7.45 -6.45 4.84
CA GLY A 152 7.47 -6.28 3.40
C GLY A 152 7.62 -4.80 3.00
N PHE A 153 6.90 -3.90 3.67
CA PHE A 153 7.03 -2.45 3.44
C PHE A 153 8.41 -1.93 3.80
N ILE A 154 8.95 -2.28 4.99
CA ILE A 154 10.28 -1.86 5.41
C ILE A 154 11.32 -2.36 4.41
N TRP A 155 11.26 -3.61 3.98
CA TRP A 155 12.18 -4.15 3.00
C TRP A 155 12.06 -3.46 1.63
N SER A 156 10.85 -3.09 1.22
CA SER A 156 10.63 -2.31 0.00
C SER A 156 11.28 -0.91 0.06
N LEU A 157 11.29 -0.26 1.23
CA LEU A 157 12.01 1.00 1.41
C LEU A 157 13.53 0.81 1.28
N VAL A 158 14.08 -0.27 1.85
CA VAL A 158 15.50 -0.63 1.67
C VAL A 158 15.82 -0.87 0.19
N LEU A 159 14.95 -1.62 -0.51
CA LEU A 159 15.11 -1.84 -1.96
C LEU A 159 15.04 -0.53 -2.76
N LEU A 160 14.16 0.39 -2.37
CA LEU A 160 14.05 1.68 -3.04
C LEU A 160 15.35 2.50 -2.88
N VAL A 161 15.93 2.52 -1.68
CA VAL A 161 17.24 3.17 -1.43
C VAL A 161 18.34 2.54 -2.30
N LEU A 162 18.43 1.20 -2.29
CA LEU A 162 19.43 0.49 -3.09
C LEU A 162 19.21 0.71 -4.60
N GLY A 163 17.98 0.67 -5.04
CA GLY A 163 17.62 0.89 -6.44
C GLY A 163 17.92 2.31 -6.92
N VAL A 164 17.64 3.33 -6.10
CA VAL A 164 18.01 4.73 -6.41
C VAL A 164 19.52 4.86 -6.47
N LYS A 165 20.25 4.33 -5.48
CA LYS A 165 21.72 4.33 -5.47
C LYS A 165 22.29 3.73 -6.75
N GLU A 166 21.89 2.50 -7.10
CA GLU A 166 22.45 1.78 -8.24
C GLU A 166 22.02 2.41 -9.59
N ASN A 167 20.74 2.76 -9.73
CA ASN A 167 20.21 3.21 -11.02
C ASN A 167 20.56 4.67 -11.34
N HIS A 168 20.72 5.54 -10.34
CA HIS A 168 21.13 6.94 -10.54
C HIS A 168 22.62 7.18 -10.27
N GLY A 169 23.39 6.16 -9.83
CA GLY A 169 24.80 6.29 -9.51
C GLY A 169 25.06 7.19 -8.31
N MET A 170 24.10 7.26 -7.37
CA MET A 170 24.16 8.17 -6.23
C MET A 170 24.92 7.55 -5.05
N VAL A 171 25.52 8.39 -4.22
CA VAL A 171 26.07 7.97 -2.92
C VAL A 171 24.95 7.51 -2.02
N LEU A 172 25.16 6.45 -1.23
CA LEU A 172 24.15 5.84 -0.36
C LEU A 172 23.42 6.87 0.52
N GLY A 173 24.14 7.84 1.09
CA GLY A 173 23.55 8.89 1.93
C GLY A 173 22.48 9.71 1.22
N TYR A 174 22.73 10.14 -0.02
CA TYR A 174 21.73 10.86 -0.81
C TYR A 174 20.57 9.96 -1.23
N ALA A 175 20.81 8.70 -1.57
CA ALA A 175 19.73 7.76 -1.87
C ALA A 175 18.81 7.51 -0.65
N VAL A 176 19.36 7.49 0.57
CA VAL A 176 18.58 7.42 1.81
C VAL A 176 17.71 8.68 1.97
N LEU A 177 18.27 9.88 1.73
CA LEU A 177 17.52 11.13 1.82
C LEU A 177 16.38 11.22 0.81
N VAL A 178 16.59 10.73 -0.43
CA VAL A 178 15.54 10.64 -1.46
C VAL A 178 14.33 9.85 -0.97
N VAL A 179 14.54 8.83 -0.16
CA VAL A 179 13.44 7.97 0.35
C VAL A 179 12.88 8.53 1.65
N LEU A 180 13.72 8.98 2.58
CA LEU A 180 13.26 9.39 3.92
C LEU A 180 12.57 10.75 3.93
N ILE A 181 13.07 11.73 3.16
CA ILE A 181 12.50 13.09 3.18
C ILE A 181 11.02 13.09 2.79
N PRO A 182 10.58 12.50 1.65
CA PRO A 182 9.16 12.48 1.30
C PRO A 182 8.30 11.73 2.32
N ILE A 183 8.83 10.69 2.96
CA ILE A 183 8.12 9.96 4.03
C ILE A 183 7.92 10.87 5.25
N ILE A 184 8.97 11.56 5.70
CA ILE A 184 8.89 12.49 6.84
C ILE A 184 7.91 13.62 6.53
N LEU A 185 7.99 14.22 5.35
CA LEU A 185 7.07 15.28 4.91
C LEU A 185 5.62 14.77 4.88
N TYR A 186 5.38 13.55 4.38
CA TYR A 186 4.06 12.94 4.39
C TYR A 186 3.52 12.74 5.81
N ILE A 187 4.35 12.23 6.75
CA ILE A 187 3.95 12.05 8.15
C ILE A 187 3.60 13.39 8.80
N ILE A 188 4.40 14.42 8.57
CA ILE A 188 4.13 15.78 9.08
C ILE A 188 2.82 16.31 8.50
N LEU A 189 2.61 16.20 7.20
CA LEU A 189 1.40 16.68 6.52
C LEU A 189 0.14 15.98 7.05
N VAL A 190 0.18 14.65 7.18
CA VAL A 190 -0.94 13.87 7.72
C VAL A 190 -1.17 14.21 9.20
N GLY A 191 -0.11 14.36 9.99
CA GLY A 191 -0.21 14.75 11.40
C GLY A 191 -0.85 16.13 11.58
N LEU A 192 -0.41 17.12 10.81
CA LEU A 192 -1.00 18.47 10.85
C LEU A 192 -2.44 18.47 10.34
N GLY A 193 -2.74 17.76 9.25
CA GLY A 193 -4.10 17.64 8.72
C GLY A 193 -5.06 16.99 9.70
N SER A 194 -4.64 15.91 10.36
CA SER A 194 -5.45 15.24 11.40
C SER A 194 -5.69 16.13 12.61
N ALA A 195 -4.69 16.89 13.07
CA ALA A 195 -4.84 17.84 14.17
C ALA A 195 -5.87 18.94 13.86
N VAL A 196 -5.85 19.48 12.63
CA VAL A 196 -6.85 20.47 12.17
C VAL A 196 -8.26 19.87 12.16
N ILE A 197 -8.42 18.64 11.64
CA ILE A 197 -9.73 17.96 11.61
C ILE A 197 -10.24 17.73 13.03
N ILE A 198 -9.41 17.24 13.94
CA ILE A 198 -9.79 16.99 15.35
C ILE A 198 -10.19 18.32 16.03
N ALA A 199 -9.42 19.39 15.83
CA ALA A 199 -9.73 20.71 16.37
C ALA A 199 -11.08 21.24 15.85
N PHE A 200 -11.35 21.10 14.55
CA PHE A 200 -12.61 21.48 13.93
C PHE A 200 -13.79 20.68 14.50
N MET A 201 -13.66 19.35 14.58
CA MET A 201 -14.69 18.48 15.18
C MET A 201 -14.97 18.81 16.65
N GLY A 202 -13.92 19.09 17.43
CA GLY A 202 -14.06 19.51 18.83
C GLY A 202 -14.79 20.86 18.98
N ALA A 203 -14.44 21.84 18.13
CA ALA A 203 -15.12 23.12 18.08
C ALA A 203 -16.62 22.96 17.70
N PHE A 204 -16.91 22.12 16.70
CA PHE A 204 -18.29 21.83 16.27
C PHE A 204 -19.09 21.11 17.36
N ALA A 205 -18.52 20.10 18.01
CA ALA A 205 -19.15 19.41 19.12
C ALA A 205 -19.47 20.34 20.30
N GLY A 206 -18.64 21.35 20.58
CA GLY A 206 -18.87 22.36 21.60
C GLY A 206 -20.01 23.37 21.28
N LEU A 207 -20.40 23.46 20.00
CA LEU A 207 -21.53 24.31 19.57
C LEU A 207 -22.90 23.64 19.71
N ILE A 208 -22.95 22.30 19.63
CA ILE A 208 -24.22 21.53 19.67
C ILE A 208 -25.02 21.79 20.98
N PRO A 209 -24.43 21.74 22.18
CA PRO A 209 -25.17 22.04 23.42
C PRO A 209 -25.72 23.45 23.48
N LYS A 210 -25.07 24.43 22.86
CA LYS A 210 -25.50 25.85 22.85
C LYS A 210 -26.65 26.14 21.91
N VAL A 211 -26.89 25.26 20.93
CA VAL A 211 -28.00 25.42 19.96
C VAL A 211 -29.29 24.78 20.50
N PHE A 212 -29.18 23.80 21.43
CA PHE A 212 -30.30 23.07 22.00
C PHE A 212 -30.63 23.47 23.44
N MET A 213 -29.94 24.46 24.02
CA MET A 213 -30.27 25.15 25.28
C MET A 213 -30.91 26.52 25.00
#